data_813e2a66214050cacb77a9144d65afc9
#
_entry.id   813e2a66214050cacb77a9144d65afc9
#
_cell.length_a   1.000
_cell.length_b   1.000
_cell.length_c   1.000
_cell.angle_alpha   90.00
_cell.angle_beta   90.00
_cell.angle_gamma   90.00
#
_symmetry.space_group_name_H-M   'P 1'
#
loop_
_entity.id
_entity.type
_entity.pdbx_description
1 polymer ?
#
loop_
_entity_poly.entity_id
_entity_poly.type
_entity_poly.pdbx_seq_one_letter_code
_entity_poly.pdbx_strand_id
1 'polypeptide(L)'
;AELAGLETIPAILMQVSDSDSAVMAFIENIQRQNLSFLEEAEGYRNMMEDYGLTQEELAAKLSKSQSSIANKLRILKLEDSVKKLLLDHHFTERHARALLKLPDEESRLFVLAQMIQEEMNVKKTEELVEATLEQMRPRFPEKGEQKEKRYVRSSDFRLFTNTIKQSVEVIRRSGVDVVYEDKQDADCCEILIRIRKNAVESA
;
A
#
# COMPACT_ATOMS: atom_id res chain seq x y z
N ALA A 1 -7.36 33.36 -31.20
CA ALA A 1 -6.91 34.41 -32.13
C ALA A 1 -8.03 34.80 -33.10
N GLU A 2 -8.57 33.87 -33.89
CA GLU A 2 -9.63 34.15 -34.91
C GLU A 2 -10.90 34.80 -34.29
N LEU A 3 -11.41 34.27 -33.18
CA LEU A 3 -12.57 34.83 -32.47
C LEU A 3 -12.32 36.24 -31.90
N ALA A 4 -11.06 36.62 -31.71
CA ALA A 4 -10.63 37.93 -31.26
C ALA A 4 -10.25 38.87 -32.41
N GLY A 5 -10.40 38.43 -33.67
CA GLY A 5 -10.07 39.24 -34.87
C GLY A 5 -8.56 39.49 -35.06
N LEU A 6 -7.69 38.69 -34.45
CA LEU A 6 -6.24 38.81 -34.58
C LEU A 6 -5.78 38.08 -35.86
N GLU A 7 -5.14 38.77 -36.79
CA GLU A 7 -4.58 38.21 -38.00
C GLU A 7 -3.28 37.43 -37.75
N THR A 8 -2.54 37.79 -36.72
CA THR A 8 -1.27 37.13 -36.32
C THR A 8 -1.17 36.99 -34.82
N ILE A 9 -0.44 35.95 -34.39
CA ILE A 9 -0.10 35.73 -32.98
C ILE A 9 1.42 35.60 -32.85
N PRO A 10 2.02 36.14 -31.75
CA PRO A 10 3.42 35.89 -31.46
C PRO A 10 3.62 34.37 -31.13
N ALA A 11 4.57 33.73 -31.80
CA ALA A 11 4.89 32.33 -31.57
C ALA A 11 6.41 32.13 -31.52
N ILE A 12 6.85 31.18 -30.69
CA ILE A 12 8.24 30.73 -30.61
C ILE A 12 8.27 29.32 -31.18
N LEU A 13 9.04 29.13 -32.25
CA LEU A 13 9.27 27.81 -32.82
C LEU A 13 10.39 27.12 -32.04
N MET A 14 10.07 25.95 -31.50
CA MET A 14 11.02 25.09 -30.76
C MET A 14 11.09 23.72 -31.42
N GLN A 15 12.30 23.20 -31.59
CA GLN A 15 12.50 21.81 -31.99
C GLN A 15 12.62 20.98 -30.70
N VAL A 16 11.58 20.21 -30.43
CA VAL A 16 11.50 19.34 -29.24
C VAL A 16 11.08 17.94 -29.68
N SER A 17 11.42 16.94 -28.90
CA SER A 17 10.93 15.57 -29.13
C SER A 17 9.41 15.49 -28.83
N ASP A 18 8.72 14.48 -29.36
CA ASP A 18 7.30 14.26 -29.08
C ASP A 18 7.04 14.11 -27.57
N SER A 19 7.93 13.41 -26.87
CA SER A 19 7.85 13.25 -25.42
C SER A 19 8.01 14.58 -24.68
N ASP A 20 8.91 15.47 -25.10
CA ASP A 20 9.09 16.79 -24.48
C ASP A 20 7.90 17.70 -24.77
N SER A 21 7.38 17.66 -25.99
CA SER A 21 6.17 18.39 -26.38
C SER A 21 4.97 17.97 -25.51
N ALA A 22 4.78 16.67 -25.31
CA ALA A 22 3.70 16.15 -24.47
C ALA A 22 3.86 16.53 -23.00
N VAL A 23 5.08 16.45 -22.47
CA VAL A 23 5.36 16.91 -21.09
C VAL A 23 5.09 18.41 -20.93
N MET A 24 5.49 19.23 -21.91
CA MET A 24 5.19 20.68 -21.89
C MET A 24 3.69 20.95 -21.89
N ALA A 25 2.93 20.26 -22.75
CA ALA A 25 1.47 20.39 -22.81
C ALA A 25 0.82 19.93 -21.51
N PHE A 26 1.32 18.88 -20.89
CA PHE A 26 0.84 18.38 -19.61
C PHE A 26 1.12 19.36 -18.46
N ILE A 27 2.33 19.94 -18.40
CA ILE A 27 2.69 20.97 -17.42
C ILE A 27 1.76 22.18 -17.56
N GLU A 28 1.52 22.64 -18.80
CA GLU A 28 0.63 23.74 -19.07
C GLU A 28 -0.80 23.44 -18.59
N ASN A 29 -1.30 22.23 -18.87
CA ASN A 29 -2.62 21.79 -18.43
C ASN A 29 -2.75 21.70 -16.89
N ILE A 30 -1.71 21.21 -16.19
CA ILE A 30 -1.65 21.23 -14.72
C ILE A 30 -1.75 22.66 -14.17
N GLN A 31 -1.11 23.62 -14.84
CA GLN A 31 -1.10 25.02 -14.39
C GLN A 31 -2.42 25.73 -14.66
N ARG A 32 -3.14 25.35 -15.73
CA ARG A 32 -4.42 25.98 -16.12
C ARG A 32 -5.61 25.46 -15.33
N GLN A 33 -5.64 24.20 -15.00
CA GLN A 33 -6.76 23.57 -14.30
C GLN A 33 -6.29 23.11 -12.92
N ASN A 34 -7.14 23.32 -11.91
CA ASN A 34 -6.95 22.71 -10.60
C ASN A 34 -7.19 21.18 -10.70
N LEU A 35 -6.26 20.49 -11.36
CA LEU A 35 -6.30 19.04 -11.45
C LEU A 35 -6.32 18.42 -10.04
N SER A 36 -7.20 17.47 -9.85
CA SER A 36 -7.17 16.64 -8.66
C SER A 36 -5.86 15.85 -8.58
N PHE A 37 -5.46 15.46 -7.39
CA PHE A 37 -4.26 14.65 -7.21
C PHE A 37 -4.33 13.28 -7.92
N LEU A 38 -5.54 12.77 -8.21
CA LEU A 38 -5.75 11.54 -8.99
C LEU A 38 -5.54 11.79 -10.48
N GLU A 39 -6.09 12.85 -11.04
CA GLU A 39 -5.88 13.21 -12.44
C GLU A 39 -4.42 13.49 -12.74
N GLU A 40 -3.69 14.13 -11.80
CA GLU A 40 -2.25 14.32 -11.94
C GLU A 40 -1.52 12.96 -11.92
N ALA A 41 -1.93 12.03 -11.06
CA ALA A 41 -1.34 10.68 -11.01
C ALA A 41 -1.60 9.88 -12.30
N GLU A 42 -2.79 9.98 -12.85
CA GLU A 42 -3.16 9.37 -14.14
C GLU A 42 -2.35 9.96 -15.30
N GLY A 43 -2.19 11.28 -15.31
CA GLY A 43 -1.34 11.95 -16.28
C GLY A 43 0.11 11.44 -16.23
N TYR A 44 0.67 11.24 -15.04
CA TYR A 44 2.02 10.65 -14.91
C TYR A 44 2.09 9.23 -15.46
N ARG A 45 1.09 8.40 -15.17
CA ARG A 45 1.02 7.05 -15.72
C ARG A 45 0.96 7.07 -17.23
N ASN A 46 0.06 7.88 -17.82
CA ASN A 46 -0.09 7.98 -19.25
C ASN A 46 1.19 8.47 -19.93
N MET A 47 1.90 9.47 -19.34
CA MET A 47 3.20 9.91 -19.85
C MET A 47 4.23 8.78 -19.89
N MET A 48 4.24 7.93 -18.87
CA MET A 48 5.17 6.78 -18.83
C MET A 48 4.78 5.69 -19.85
N GLU A 49 3.49 5.39 -19.99
CA GLU A 49 2.99 4.35 -20.89
C GLU A 49 3.10 4.77 -22.36
N ASP A 50 2.66 5.98 -22.70
CA ASP A 50 2.58 6.46 -24.10
C ASP A 50 3.96 6.80 -24.69
N TYR A 51 4.88 7.31 -23.84
CA TYR A 51 6.20 7.76 -24.29
C TYR A 51 7.35 6.88 -23.78
N GLY A 52 7.06 5.76 -23.10
CA GLY A 52 8.07 4.82 -22.59
C GLY A 52 9.00 5.42 -21.54
N LEU A 53 8.57 6.47 -20.82
CA LEU A 53 9.40 7.16 -19.84
C LEU A 53 9.50 6.37 -18.53
N THR A 54 10.69 6.31 -17.97
CA THR A 54 10.90 5.85 -16.61
C THR A 54 10.45 6.90 -15.61
N GLN A 55 10.24 6.50 -14.33
CA GLN A 55 9.91 7.45 -13.26
C GLN A 55 11.00 8.50 -13.07
N GLU A 56 12.27 8.15 -13.27
CA GLU A 56 13.40 9.06 -13.14
C GLU A 56 13.41 10.10 -14.27
N GLU A 57 13.21 9.67 -15.52
CA GLU A 57 13.12 10.57 -16.66
C GLU A 57 11.94 11.52 -16.57
N LEU A 58 10.76 11.00 -16.18
CA LEU A 58 9.59 11.83 -15.97
C LEU A 58 9.81 12.84 -14.83
N ALA A 59 10.43 12.43 -13.72
CA ALA A 59 10.77 13.30 -12.61
C ALA A 59 11.71 14.44 -13.04
N ALA A 60 12.75 14.12 -13.80
CA ALA A 60 13.69 15.10 -14.34
C ALA A 60 12.98 16.12 -15.25
N LYS A 61 12.11 15.65 -16.18
CA LYS A 61 11.36 16.51 -17.09
C LYS A 61 10.37 17.44 -16.35
N LEU A 62 9.76 16.96 -15.25
CA LEU A 62 8.82 17.73 -14.41
C LEU A 62 9.51 18.55 -13.31
N SER A 63 10.82 18.49 -13.19
CA SER A 63 11.59 19.13 -12.09
C SER A 63 11.10 18.69 -10.71
N LYS A 64 10.71 17.42 -10.60
CA LYS A 64 10.26 16.76 -9.34
C LYS A 64 11.24 15.67 -8.92
N SER A 65 11.15 15.20 -7.67
CA SER A 65 11.90 14.02 -7.26
C SER A 65 11.23 12.74 -7.76
N GLN A 66 12.02 11.71 -8.07
CA GLN A 66 11.52 10.39 -8.43
C GLN A 66 10.58 9.83 -7.35
N SER A 67 10.90 10.04 -6.07
CA SER A 67 10.05 9.63 -4.95
C SER A 67 8.67 10.33 -4.94
N SER A 68 8.60 11.58 -5.42
CA SER A 68 7.33 12.30 -5.58
C SER A 68 6.46 11.64 -6.65
N ILE A 69 7.05 11.31 -7.81
CA ILE A 69 6.35 10.59 -8.88
C ILE A 69 5.88 9.22 -8.40
N ALA A 70 6.77 8.44 -7.77
CA ALA A 70 6.45 7.12 -7.24
C ALA A 70 5.30 7.16 -6.22
N ASN A 71 5.32 8.13 -5.30
CA ASN A 71 4.25 8.30 -4.31
C ASN A 71 2.91 8.65 -4.98
N LYS A 72 2.92 9.50 -5.98
CA LYS A 72 1.73 9.87 -6.74
C LYS A 72 1.14 8.66 -7.47
N LEU A 73 1.96 7.89 -8.19
CA LEU A 73 1.54 6.67 -8.90
C LEU A 73 0.99 5.60 -7.94
N ARG A 74 1.52 5.50 -6.72
CA ARG A 74 1.00 4.53 -5.73
C ARG A 74 -0.45 4.78 -5.35
N ILE A 75 -0.93 6.02 -5.41
CA ILE A 75 -2.32 6.37 -5.08
C ILE A 75 -3.31 5.72 -6.06
N LEU A 76 -2.89 5.50 -7.30
CA LEU A 76 -3.72 4.80 -8.29
C LEU A 76 -4.04 3.35 -7.92
N LYS A 77 -3.28 2.76 -6.96
CA LYS A 77 -3.53 1.41 -6.45
C LYS A 77 -4.71 1.33 -5.47
N LEU A 78 -5.22 2.47 -5.02
CA LEU A 78 -6.45 2.49 -4.22
C LEU A 78 -7.63 2.05 -5.08
N GLU A 79 -8.61 1.43 -4.46
CA GLU A 79 -9.86 1.02 -5.07
C GLU A 79 -10.67 2.25 -5.51
N ASP A 80 -11.47 2.09 -6.57
CA ASP A 80 -12.23 3.20 -7.14
C ASP A 80 -13.28 3.77 -6.17
N SER A 81 -13.84 2.92 -5.31
CA SER A 81 -14.71 3.30 -4.20
C SER A 81 -14.02 4.29 -3.25
N VAL A 82 -12.78 3.99 -2.86
CA VAL A 82 -11.97 4.84 -1.96
C VAL A 82 -11.57 6.13 -2.66
N LYS A 83 -11.09 6.06 -3.93
CA LYS A 83 -10.71 7.23 -4.72
C LYS A 83 -11.87 8.21 -4.87
N LYS A 84 -13.07 7.71 -5.18
CA LYS A 84 -14.26 8.52 -5.33
C LYS A 84 -14.60 9.28 -4.05
N LEU A 85 -14.64 8.59 -2.92
CA LEU A 85 -14.93 9.22 -1.62
C LEU A 85 -13.87 10.25 -1.22
N LEU A 86 -12.59 10.01 -1.52
CA LEU A 86 -11.53 10.99 -1.26
C LEU A 86 -11.73 12.29 -2.04
N LEU A 87 -12.18 12.21 -3.31
CA LEU A 87 -12.49 13.39 -4.12
C LEU A 87 -13.76 14.08 -3.66
N ASP A 88 -14.83 13.33 -3.43
CA ASP A 88 -16.14 13.86 -3.04
C ASP A 88 -16.07 14.66 -1.73
N HIS A 89 -15.19 14.26 -0.82
CA HIS A 89 -14.96 14.94 0.47
C HIS A 89 -13.72 15.82 0.50
N HIS A 90 -13.13 16.16 -0.65
CA HIS A 90 -11.99 17.07 -0.77
C HIS A 90 -10.76 16.71 0.07
N PHE A 91 -10.53 15.45 0.29
CA PHE A 91 -9.31 14.97 0.93
C PHE A 91 -8.09 15.16 0.04
N THR A 92 -6.94 15.34 0.65
CA THR A 92 -5.68 15.62 -0.06
C THR A 92 -4.91 14.33 -0.38
N GLU A 93 -3.91 14.43 -1.24
CA GLU A 93 -2.95 13.36 -1.53
C GLU A 93 -2.37 12.71 -0.26
N ARG A 94 -2.10 13.51 0.79
CA ARG A 94 -1.55 12.99 2.04
C ARG A 94 -2.50 12.03 2.74
N HIS A 95 -3.80 12.31 2.74
CA HIS A 95 -4.82 11.40 3.27
C HIS A 95 -4.86 10.09 2.47
N ALA A 96 -4.84 10.17 1.13
CA ALA A 96 -4.79 9.01 0.26
C ALA A 96 -3.56 8.13 0.52
N ARG A 97 -2.39 8.75 0.74
CA ARG A 97 -1.15 8.03 1.09
C ARG A 97 -1.19 7.36 2.44
N ALA A 98 -1.86 7.96 3.42
CA ALA A 98 -2.03 7.33 4.72
C ALA A 98 -2.87 6.04 4.60
N LEU A 99 -3.98 6.08 3.84
CA LEU A 99 -4.84 4.91 3.60
C LEU A 99 -4.13 3.76 2.87
N LEU A 100 -3.14 4.05 2.01
CA LEU A 100 -2.34 3.02 1.34
C LEU A 100 -1.55 2.10 2.29
N LYS A 101 -1.36 2.50 3.54
CA LYS A 101 -0.70 1.66 4.55
C LYS A 101 -1.59 0.50 5.00
N LEU A 102 -2.91 0.64 4.89
CA LEU A 102 -3.88 -0.39 5.26
C LEU A 102 -3.89 -1.53 4.22
N PRO A 103 -4.03 -2.79 4.65
CA PRO A 103 -3.82 -3.94 3.77
C PRO A 103 -4.95 -4.18 2.77
N ASP A 104 -6.19 -3.86 3.12
CA ASP A 104 -7.39 -4.23 2.37
C ASP A 104 -8.39 -3.07 2.23
N GLU A 105 -9.33 -3.22 1.30
CA GLU A 105 -10.35 -2.21 1.01
C GLU A 105 -11.28 -1.96 2.21
N GLU A 106 -11.63 -2.99 2.94
CA GLU A 106 -12.57 -2.89 4.07
C GLU A 106 -12.01 -1.98 5.16
N SER A 107 -10.75 -2.18 5.54
CA SER A 107 -10.06 -1.33 6.51
C SER A 107 -9.90 0.12 6.02
N ARG A 108 -9.65 0.32 4.71
CA ARG A 108 -9.57 1.66 4.10
C ARG A 108 -10.89 2.37 4.16
N LEU A 109 -11.98 1.70 3.80
CA LEU A 109 -13.34 2.27 3.85
C LEU A 109 -13.78 2.56 5.29
N PHE A 110 -13.44 1.69 6.25
CA PHE A 110 -13.72 1.91 7.66
C PHE A 110 -13.03 3.19 8.19
N VAL A 111 -11.73 3.33 7.94
CA VAL A 111 -10.98 4.53 8.34
C VAL A 111 -11.50 5.76 7.62
N LEU A 112 -11.80 5.65 6.33
CA LEU A 112 -12.31 6.76 5.53
C LEU A 112 -13.69 7.24 6.02
N ALA A 113 -14.57 6.34 6.45
CA ALA A 113 -15.85 6.71 7.05
C ALA A 113 -15.66 7.55 8.32
N GLN A 114 -14.71 7.19 9.18
CA GLN A 114 -14.37 7.99 10.36
C GLN A 114 -13.74 9.34 10.01
N MET A 115 -12.86 9.35 8.99
CA MET A 115 -12.26 10.60 8.50
C MET A 115 -13.33 11.59 8.02
N ILE A 116 -14.37 11.09 7.34
CA ILE A 116 -15.50 11.90 6.85
C ILE A 116 -16.34 12.42 8.04
N GLN A 117 -16.66 11.53 8.97
CA GLN A 117 -17.53 11.87 10.12
C GLN A 117 -16.89 12.92 11.03
N GLU A 118 -15.57 12.88 11.22
CA GLU A 118 -14.85 13.74 12.15
C GLU A 118 -14.08 14.88 11.45
N GLU A 119 -14.23 15.04 10.13
CA GLU A 119 -13.51 16.02 9.33
C GLU A 119 -12.01 16.05 9.65
N MET A 120 -11.38 14.87 9.65
CA MET A 120 -10.02 14.69 10.12
C MET A 120 -9.00 15.41 9.26
N ASN A 121 -8.04 16.06 9.90
CA ASN A 121 -6.84 16.53 9.23
C ASN A 121 -5.83 15.38 9.00
N VAL A 122 -4.79 15.63 8.21
CA VAL A 122 -3.76 14.63 7.84
C VAL A 122 -3.16 13.94 9.07
N LYS A 123 -2.83 14.70 10.12
CA LYS A 123 -2.19 14.16 11.31
C LYS A 123 -3.10 13.15 12.05
N LYS A 124 -4.35 13.52 12.26
CA LYS A 124 -5.34 12.61 12.89
C LYS A 124 -5.58 11.36 12.03
N THR A 125 -5.61 11.53 10.71
CA THR A 125 -5.73 10.40 9.78
C THR A 125 -4.55 9.44 9.92
N GLU A 126 -3.33 9.96 9.97
CA GLU A 126 -2.12 9.12 10.14
C GLU A 126 -2.15 8.39 11.48
N GLU A 127 -2.54 9.06 12.57
CA GLU A 127 -2.69 8.47 13.90
C GLU A 127 -3.77 7.35 13.90
N LEU A 128 -4.91 7.58 13.26
CA LEU A 128 -5.99 6.59 13.14
C LEU A 128 -5.54 5.37 12.33
N VAL A 129 -4.86 5.58 11.21
CA VAL A 129 -4.31 4.49 10.39
C VAL A 129 -3.32 3.65 11.19
N GLU A 130 -2.43 4.28 11.94
CA GLU A 130 -1.45 3.56 12.79
C GLU A 130 -2.13 2.77 13.89
N ALA A 131 -3.12 3.35 14.59
CA ALA A 131 -3.90 2.65 15.59
C ALA A 131 -4.66 1.44 15.00
N THR A 132 -5.24 1.60 13.81
CA THR A 132 -5.92 0.51 13.10
C THR A 132 -4.94 -0.61 12.74
N LEU A 133 -3.76 -0.28 12.23
CA LEU A 133 -2.71 -1.25 11.93
C LEU A 133 -2.22 -1.99 13.17
N GLU A 134 -2.10 -1.30 14.31
CA GLU A 134 -1.74 -1.94 15.57
C GLU A 134 -2.82 -2.91 16.07
N GLN A 135 -4.09 -2.57 15.90
CA GLN A 135 -5.20 -3.47 16.24
C GLN A 135 -5.25 -4.71 15.32
N MET A 136 -4.87 -4.54 14.05
CA MET A 136 -4.80 -5.62 13.05
C MET A 136 -3.56 -6.50 13.21
N ARG A 137 -2.51 -6.01 13.89
CA ARG A 137 -1.34 -6.85 14.16
C ARG A 137 -1.76 -8.06 14.99
N PRO A 138 -1.48 -9.29 14.53
CA PRO A 138 -1.64 -10.43 15.42
C PRO A 138 -0.84 -10.11 16.69
N ARG A 139 -1.51 -10.12 17.82
CA ARG A 139 -0.85 -9.97 19.13
C ARG A 139 0.04 -11.20 19.37
N PHE A 140 1.18 -11.24 18.68
CA PHE A 140 2.29 -11.97 19.26
C PHE A 140 2.66 -11.20 20.53
N PRO A 141 2.77 -11.85 21.69
CA PRO A 141 3.20 -11.14 22.89
C PRO A 141 4.51 -10.43 22.56
N GLU A 142 4.49 -9.10 22.61
CA GLU A 142 5.68 -8.29 22.44
C GLU A 142 6.77 -8.87 23.33
N LYS A 143 7.99 -9.00 22.80
CA LYS A 143 9.18 -9.13 23.62
C LYS A 143 9.25 -7.89 24.50
N GLY A 144 8.46 -7.90 25.59
CA GLY A 144 8.60 -6.95 26.67
C GLY A 144 10.03 -6.97 27.15
N GLU A 145 10.53 -5.77 27.44
CA GLU A 145 11.77 -5.45 28.12
C GLU A 145 12.31 -6.61 28.94
N GLN A 146 13.60 -6.84 28.82
CA GLN A 146 14.36 -7.82 29.60
C GLN A 146 14.04 -7.74 31.11
N LYS A 147 12.91 -8.30 31.49
CA LYS A 147 12.72 -8.79 32.84
C LYS A 147 13.22 -10.21 32.88
N GLU A 148 14.17 -10.43 33.78
CA GLU A 148 14.83 -11.67 34.14
C GLU A 148 14.09 -12.93 33.71
N LYS A 149 14.81 -13.85 33.06
CA LYS A 149 14.36 -15.19 32.64
C LYS A 149 13.68 -15.88 33.84
N ARG A 150 12.37 -15.64 34.03
CA ARG A 150 11.56 -16.54 34.84
C ARG A 150 11.41 -17.82 34.03
N TYR A 151 12.07 -18.86 34.46
CA TYR A 151 11.86 -20.21 33.96
C TYR A 151 10.37 -20.53 34.08
N VAL A 152 9.74 -20.74 32.92
CA VAL A 152 8.32 -21.12 32.80
C VAL A 152 8.16 -22.45 33.50
N ARG A 153 7.31 -22.51 34.55
CA ARG A 153 7.05 -23.77 35.27
C ARG A 153 6.42 -24.77 34.30
N SER A 154 6.75 -26.06 34.49
CA SER A 154 6.38 -27.20 33.65
C SER A 154 4.88 -27.30 33.23
N SER A 155 3.95 -26.57 33.90
CA SER A 155 2.54 -26.55 33.54
C SER A 155 2.22 -25.71 32.27
N ASP A 156 3.07 -24.74 31.94
CA ASP A 156 2.80 -23.84 30.78
C ASP A 156 3.22 -24.49 29.46
N PHE A 157 4.09 -25.52 29.54
CA PHE A 157 4.58 -26.21 28.35
C PHE A 157 3.47 -26.96 27.59
N ARG A 158 2.49 -27.51 28.33
CA ARG A 158 1.31 -28.18 27.72
C ARG A 158 0.43 -27.24 26.91
N LEU A 159 0.36 -25.97 27.25
CA LEU A 159 -0.37 -24.98 26.46
C LEU A 159 0.29 -24.75 25.11
N PHE A 160 1.62 -24.63 25.07
CA PHE A 160 2.36 -24.45 23.82
C PHE A 160 2.23 -25.66 22.88
N THR A 161 2.39 -26.88 23.43
CA THR A 161 2.25 -28.12 22.64
C THR A 161 0.82 -28.28 22.10
N ASN A 162 -0.21 -27.94 22.89
CA ASN A 162 -1.58 -27.98 22.44
C ASN A 162 -1.88 -26.95 21.33
N THR A 163 -1.33 -25.74 21.43
CA THR A 163 -1.47 -24.72 20.38
C THR A 163 -0.84 -25.17 19.07
N ILE A 164 0.34 -25.78 19.14
CA ILE A 164 1.02 -26.35 17.96
C ILE A 164 0.19 -27.49 17.35
N LYS A 165 -0.34 -28.40 18.18
CA LYS A 165 -1.22 -29.49 17.72
C LYS A 165 -2.48 -28.95 17.03
N GLN A 166 -3.12 -27.93 17.58
CA GLN A 166 -4.29 -27.29 16.95
C GLN A 166 -3.94 -26.66 15.61
N SER A 167 -2.81 -25.96 15.52
CA SER A 167 -2.35 -25.35 14.26
C SER A 167 -2.07 -26.41 13.19
N VAL A 168 -1.45 -27.53 13.54
CA VAL A 168 -1.23 -28.66 12.63
C VAL A 168 -2.54 -29.27 12.16
N GLU A 169 -3.52 -29.39 13.05
CA GLU A 169 -4.84 -29.92 12.70
C GLU A 169 -5.61 -29.01 11.72
N VAL A 170 -5.48 -27.69 11.86
CA VAL A 170 -6.05 -26.71 10.91
C VAL A 170 -5.39 -26.89 9.53
N ILE A 171 -4.06 -27.03 9.47
CA ILE A 171 -3.34 -27.27 8.22
C ILE A 171 -3.76 -28.60 7.57
N ARG A 172 -3.95 -29.65 8.36
CA ARG A 172 -4.41 -30.96 7.87
C ARG A 172 -5.82 -30.88 7.29
N ARG A 173 -6.73 -30.11 7.93
CA ARG A 173 -8.09 -29.87 7.43
C ARG A 173 -8.14 -29.06 6.14
N SER A 174 -7.12 -28.26 5.86
CA SER A 174 -6.98 -27.56 4.58
C SER A 174 -6.48 -28.45 3.42
N GLY A 175 -6.32 -29.77 3.65
CA GLY A 175 -5.92 -30.72 2.61
C GLY A 175 -4.40 -30.88 2.42
N VAL A 176 -3.60 -30.29 3.31
CA VAL A 176 -2.13 -30.43 3.26
C VAL A 176 -1.69 -31.67 4.04
N ASP A 177 -0.85 -32.52 3.44
CA ASP A 177 -0.29 -33.69 4.10
C ASP A 177 0.79 -33.28 5.13
N VAL A 178 0.43 -33.38 6.42
CA VAL A 178 1.30 -32.98 7.54
C VAL A 178 1.46 -34.12 8.52
N VAL A 179 2.71 -34.49 8.78
CA VAL A 179 3.09 -35.46 9.82
C VAL A 179 3.55 -34.68 11.06
N TYR A 180 2.98 -35.00 12.20
CA TYR A 180 3.32 -34.43 13.51
C TYR A 180 3.80 -35.55 14.43
N GLU A 181 4.97 -35.41 14.99
CA GLU A 181 5.54 -36.30 15.99
C GLU A 181 6.02 -35.48 17.18
N ASP A 182 5.65 -35.89 18.40
CA ASP A 182 6.17 -35.32 19.63
C ASP A 182 6.91 -36.37 20.45
N LYS A 183 8.10 -36.01 20.92
CA LYS A 183 8.91 -36.79 21.85
C LYS A 183 9.14 -35.94 23.10
N GLN A 184 8.83 -36.51 24.25
CA GLN A 184 8.96 -35.83 25.52
C GLN A 184 9.94 -36.61 26.40
N ASP A 185 11.05 -35.94 26.73
CA ASP A 185 12.03 -36.41 27.71
C ASP A 185 11.94 -35.56 29.00
N ALA A 186 12.69 -35.96 30.05
CA ALA A 186 12.65 -35.27 31.34
C ALA A 186 13.06 -33.79 31.25
N ASP A 187 13.94 -33.44 30.33
CA ASP A 187 14.55 -32.11 30.21
C ASP A 187 14.16 -31.35 28.91
N CYS A 188 13.57 -32.03 27.91
CA CYS A 188 13.20 -31.41 26.65
C CYS A 188 11.93 -32.01 26.04
N CYS A 189 11.26 -31.20 25.22
CA CYS A 189 10.19 -31.65 24.34
C CYS A 189 10.61 -31.32 22.91
N GLU A 190 10.72 -32.36 22.08
CA GLU A 190 11.03 -32.23 20.67
C GLU A 190 9.75 -32.43 19.84
N ILE A 191 9.43 -31.45 19.01
CA ILE A 191 8.27 -31.49 18.11
C ILE A 191 8.77 -31.47 16.69
N LEU A 192 8.48 -32.53 15.94
CA LEU A 192 8.79 -32.63 14.52
C LEU A 192 7.53 -32.45 13.69
N ILE A 193 7.51 -31.41 12.85
CA ILE A 193 6.43 -31.14 11.89
C ILE A 193 7.01 -31.28 10.48
N ARG A 194 6.50 -32.24 9.71
CA ARG A 194 6.91 -32.46 8.33
C ARG A 194 5.74 -32.19 7.40
N ILE A 195 5.87 -31.18 6.55
CA ILE A 195 4.89 -30.78 5.55
C ILE A 195 5.38 -31.25 4.17
N ARG A 196 4.62 -32.11 3.49
CA ARG A 196 4.92 -32.49 2.12
C ARG A 196 4.46 -31.39 1.17
N LYS A 197 5.40 -30.85 0.40
CA LYS A 197 5.06 -30.00 -0.76
C LYS A 197 4.55 -30.92 -1.85
N ASN A 198 3.26 -30.85 -2.18
CA ASN A 198 2.78 -31.47 -3.40
C ASN A 198 3.50 -30.81 -4.57
N ALA A 199 4.29 -31.58 -5.31
CA ALA A 199 4.79 -31.13 -6.60
C ALA A 199 3.57 -30.92 -7.49
N VAL A 200 3.31 -29.67 -7.89
CA VAL A 200 2.37 -29.38 -8.97
C VAL A 200 3.01 -29.97 -10.21
N GLU A 201 2.53 -31.14 -10.64
CA GLU A 201 2.84 -31.65 -11.97
C GLU A 201 2.33 -30.62 -12.96
N SER A 202 3.27 -29.94 -13.62
CA SER A 202 3.00 -29.13 -14.80
C SER A 202 2.58 -30.07 -15.93
N ALA A 203 1.30 -30.05 -16.27
CA ALA A 203 0.77 -30.54 -17.52
C ALA A 203 0.58 -29.34 -18.46
#